data_2f8b91bab6d077f6312f5b554c9255ef
#
_entry.id   2f8b91bab6d077f6312f5b554c9255ef
#
_cell.length_a   1.000
_cell.length_b   1.000
_cell.length_c   1.000
_cell.angle_alpha   90.00
_cell.angle_beta   90.00
_cell.angle_gamma   90.00
#
_symmetry.space_group_name_H-M   'P 1'
#
loop_
_entity.id
_entity.type
_entity.pdbx_description
1 polymer ?
#
loop_
_entity_poly.entity_id
_entity_poly.type
_entity_poly.pdbx_seq_one_letter_code
_entity_poly.pdbx_strand_id
1 'polypeptide(L)'
;MKIPKIIHFVWLSGEEKPQMIKDCLATWKIVMPDYEIREWGMDDIKDINSSFLKKTIAAKKWAYATDFLRVYLLYKYGGIYMDSDVLVFRRFDEFLDHGAFSSVEFNPTYFYKTMKKKNIVGLGIEAAVLGAVPNHPWIGDILDFYKDREFINDHSYCMSIIMPKVIARISEKYGFVYAPLFQVLDNDVYLYPPDVFSSISLRPVRNAVGDLKNLGKFNKIQYACHLCANSWWDFSKKTFKERAIFQLKRAVLVILGKERTNALKKKFQRKGWQF
;
A
#
# COMPACT_ATOMS: atom_id res chain seq x y z
N MET A 1 -9.82 2.26 -23.80
CA MET A 1 -10.83 1.68 -22.85
C MET A 1 -10.64 2.43 -21.54
N LYS A 2 -11.73 2.76 -20.82
CA LYS A 2 -11.60 3.44 -19.52
C LYS A 2 -11.53 2.39 -18.39
N ILE A 3 -10.84 2.75 -17.31
CA ILE A 3 -10.84 1.95 -16.07
C ILE A 3 -12.25 1.95 -15.49
N PRO A 4 -12.86 0.78 -15.22
CA PRO A 4 -14.20 0.71 -14.63
C PRO A 4 -14.30 1.40 -13.25
N LYS A 5 -15.43 2.02 -12.95
CA LYS A 5 -15.73 2.59 -11.62
C LYS A 5 -16.07 1.50 -10.60
N ILE A 6 -15.14 0.57 -10.42
CA ILE A 6 -15.24 -0.54 -9.47
C ILE A 6 -14.05 -0.47 -8.55
N ILE A 7 -14.29 -0.48 -7.24
CA ILE A 7 -13.26 -0.53 -6.21
C ILE A 7 -13.25 -1.94 -5.62
N HIS A 8 -12.14 -2.64 -5.76
CA HIS A 8 -11.93 -3.95 -5.15
C HIS A 8 -11.14 -3.82 -3.86
N PHE A 9 -11.56 -4.50 -2.81
CA PHE A 9 -10.75 -4.72 -1.62
C PHE A 9 -10.94 -6.14 -1.09
N VAL A 10 -9.97 -6.63 -0.34
CA VAL A 10 -9.92 -8.02 0.12
C VAL A 10 -9.98 -8.06 1.64
N TRP A 11 -10.87 -8.95 2.20
CA TRP A 11 -11.02 -9.19 3.63
C TRP A 11 -11.18 -10.68 3.93
N LEU A 12 -10.07 -11.40 4.11
CA LEU A 12 -10.06 -12.87 4.18
C LEU A 12 -10.17 -13.43 5.60
N SER A 13 -9.92 -12.65 6.63
CA SER A 13 -9.89 -13.16 8.01
C SER A 13 -11.25 -13.59 8.54
N GLY A 14 -12.35 -13.09 7.95
CA GLY A 14 -13.70 -13.28 8.48
C GLY A 14 -13.98 -12.54 9.80
N GLU A 15 -12.97 -11.87 10.37
CA GLU A 15 -13.09 -11.11 11.61
C GLU A 15 -13.84 -9.80 11.38
N GLU A 16 -14.47 -9.29 12.44
CA GLU A 16 -15.09 -7.98 12.40
C GLU A 16 -14.04 -6.89 12.06
N LYS A 17 -14.38 -6.02 11.09
CA LYS A 17 -13.49 -4.91 10.70
C LYS A 17 -13.31 -3.93 11.86
N PRO A 18 -12.06 -3.63 12.26
CA PRO A 18 -11.79 -2.58 13.25
C PRO A 18 -12.39 -1.24 12.83
N GLN A 19 -12.67 -0.35 13.79
CA GLN A 19 -13.27 0.96 13.53
C GLN A 19 -12.48 1.77 12.50
N MET A 20 -11.16 1.75 12.57
CA MET A 20 -10.29 2.44 11.60
C MET A 20 -10.54 1.96 10.16
N ILE A 21 -10.74 0.67 9.93
CA ILE A 21 -11.07 0.12 8.61
C ILE A 21 -12.48 0.55 8.19
N LYS A 22 -13.46 0.50 9.10
CA LYS A 22 -14.83 0.99 8.84
C LYS A 22 -14.82 2.47 8.42
N ASP A 23 -13.99 3.28 9.08
CA ASP A 23 -13.82 4.70 8.78
C ASP A 23 -13.21 4.90 7.38
N CYS A 24 -12.17 4.13 7.01
CA CYS A 24 -11.59 4.18 5.67
C CYS A 24 -12.65 3.86 4.60
N LEU A 25 -13.37 2.75 4.74
CA LEU A 25 -14.43 2.34 3.81
C LEU A 25 -15.56 3.37 3.72
N ALA A 26 -15.88 4.05 4.82
CA ALA A 26 -16.88 5.13 4.82
C ALA A 26 -16.43 6.31 3.95
N THR A 27 -15.11 6.65 3.94
CA THR A 27 -14.61 7.71 3.06
C THR A 27 -14.81 7.40 1.59
N TRP A 28 -14.66 6.12 1.17
CA TRP A 28 -14.86 5.71 -0.22
C TRP A 28 -16.30 5.95 -0.67
N LYS A 29 -17.27 5.54 0.16
CA LYS A 29 -18.71 5.72 -0.12
C LYS A 29 -19.12 7.20 -0.19
N ILE A 30 -18.52 8.04 0.68
CA ILE A 30 -18.84 9.47 0.74
C ILE A 30 -18.25 10.21 -0.44
N VAL A 31 -16.98 9.92 -0.80
CA VAL A 31 -16.24 10.66 -1.82
C VAL A 31 -16.55 10.16 -3.23
N MET A 32 -16.80 8.85 -3.38
CA MET A 32 -17.06 8.19 -4.66
C MET A 32 -18.36 7.37 -4.62
N PRO A 33 -19.54 8.01 -4.40
CA PRO A 33 -20.82 7.31 -4.19
C PRO A 33 -21.31 6.55 -5.42
N ASP A 34 -20.82 6.87 -6.60
CA ASP A 34 -21.14 6.25 -7.89
C ASP A 34 -20.15 5.14 -8.31
N TYR A 35 -19.20 4.82 -7.44
CA TYR A 35 -18.31 3.67 -7.65
C TYR A 35 -18.90 2.44 -6.97
N GLU A 36 -18.87 1.32 -7.67
CA GLU A 36 -19.20 0.03 -7.08
C GLU A 36 -18.06 -0.41 -6.15
N ILE A 37 -18.36 -0.74 -4.90
CA ILE A 37 -17.36 -1.24 -3.94
C ILE A 37 -17.58 -2.74 -3.77
N ARG A 38 -16.61 -3.55 -4.19
CA ARG A 38 -16.61 -5.02 -4.09
C ARG A 38 -15.67 -5.50 -3.03
N GLU A 39 -16.23 -6.06 -1.97
CA GLU A 39 -15.48 -6.82 -0.96
C GLU A 39 -15.26 -8.26 -1.47
N TRP A 40 -14.05 -8.77 -1.30
CA TRP A 40 -13.68 -10.13 -1.65
C TRP A 40 -13.31 -10.90 -0.39
N GLY A 41 -14.14 -11.89 -0.05
CA GLY A 41 -13.95 -12.79 1.07
C GLY A 41 -13.46 -14.18 0.63
N MET A 42 -13.41 -15.12 1.58
CA MET A 42 -12.96 -16.48 1.32
C MET A 42 -13.83 -17.23 0.32
N ASP A 43 -15.15 -17.02 0.35
CA ASP A 43 -16.10 -17.70 -0.56
C ASP A 43 -15.93 -17.24 -2.01
N ASP A 44 -15.56 -15.98 -2.22
CA ASP A 44 -15.40 -15.39 -3.55
C ASP A 44 -14.14 -15.88 -4.28
N ILE A 45 -13.16 -16.40 -3.55
CA ILE A 45 -11.85 -16.77 -4.08
C ILE A 45 -11.61 -18.29 -4.12
N LYS A 46 -12.57 -19.10 -3.67
CA LYS A 46 -12.43 -20.57 -3.54
C LYS A 46 -12.08 -21.28 -4.85
N ASP A 47 -12.57 -20.76 -5.98
CA ASP A 47 -12.36 -21.35 -7.30
C ASP A 47 -11.07 -20.84 -7.99
N ILE A 48 -10.30 -19.96 -7.33
CA ILE A 48 -9.04 -19.46 -7.87
C ILE A 48 -7.94 -20.53 -7.70
N ASN A 49 -7.49 -21.07 -8.83
CA ASN A 49 -6.44 -22.10 -8.81
C ASN A 49 -5.04 -21.48 -8.80
N SER A 50 -4.50 -21.21 -7.60
CA SER A 50 -3.13 -20.72 -7.41
C SER A 50 -2.49 -21.42 -6.20
N SER A 51 -1.33 -22.04 -6.39
CA SER A 51 -0.55 -22.67 -5.32
C SER A 51 -0.08 -21.61 -4.31
N PHE A 52 0.35 -20.45 -4.81
CA PHE A 52 0.76 -19.33 -3.96
C PHE A 52 -0.38 -18.88 -3.03
N LEU A 53 -1.57 -18.64 -3.60
CA LEU A 53 -2.75 -18.22 -2.83
C LEU A 53 -3.15 -19.26 -1.78
N LYS A 54 -3.24 -20.54 -2.17
CA LYS A 54 -3.60 -21.64 -1.25
C LYS A 54 -2.63 -21.73 -0.07
N LYS A 55 -1.32 -21.62 -0.32
CA LYS A 55 -0.28 -21.68 0.73
C LYS A 55 -0.26 -20.44 1.63
N THR A 56 -0.50 -19.25 1.10
CA THR A 56 -0.60 -18.02 1.92
C THR A 56 -1.81 -18.04 2.84
N ILE A 57 -2.96 -18.54 2.35
CA ILE A 57 -4.19 -18.73 3.14
C ILE A 57 -3.94 -19.75 4.26
N ALA A 58 -3.39 -20.93 3.94
CA ALA A 58 -3.08 -21.97 4.92
C ALA A 58 -2.13 -21.47 6.02
N ALA A 59 -1.19 -20.58 5.66
CA ALA A 59 -0.26 -19.96 6.60
C ALA A 59 -0.85 -18.71 7.31
N LYS A 60 -2.10 -18.34 7.04
CA LYS A 60 -2.75 -17.10 7.52
C LYS A 60 -1.93 -15.84 7.24
N LYS A 61 -1.23 -15.82 6.13
CA LYS A 61 -0.43 -14.67 5.67
C LYS A 61 -1.27 -13.80 4.72
N TRP A 62 -2.29 -13.18 5.27
CA TRP A 62 -3.33 -12.44 4.54
C TRP A 62 -2.78 -11.39 3.59
N ALA A 63 -1.77 -10.62 4.00
CA ALA A 63 -1.17 -9.60 3.15
C ALA A 63 -0.55 -10.18 1.88
N TYR A 64 0.13 -11.34 1.95
CA TYR A 64 0.68 -12.00 0.76
C TYR A 64 -0.40 -12.62 -0.11
N ALA A 65 -1.48 -13.17 0.49
CA ALA A 65 -2.66 -13.60 -0.25
C ALA A 65 -3.26 -12.41 -1.02
N THR A 66 -3.35 -11.26 -0.37
CA THR A 66 -3.87 -10.02 -0.94
C THR A 66 -2.95 -9.48 -2.05
N ASP A 67 -1.63 -9.62 -1.94
CA ASP A 67 -0.68 -9.23 -2.99
C ASP A 67 -0.94 -9.95 -4.31
N PHE A 68 -1.29 -11.24 -4.27
CA PHE A 68 -1.72 -11.97 -5.44
C PHE A 68 -3.12 -11.51 -5.91
N LEU A 69 -4.08 -11.44 -4.98
CA LEU A 69 -5.47 -11.15 -5.32
C LEU A 69 -5.65 -9.77 -5.96
N ARG A 70 -4.93 -8.73 -5.48
CA ARG A 70 -5.05 -7.37 -6.04
C ARG A 70 -4.76 -7.34 -7.54
N VAL A 71 -3.74 -8.04 -8.01
CA VAL A 71 -3.40 -8.08 -9.43
C VAL A 71 -4.27 -9.04 -10.21
N TYR A 72 -4.69 -10.16 -9.62
CA TYR A 72 -5.64 -11.08 -10.25
C TYR A 72 -6.97 -10.39 -10.53
N LEU A 73 -7.52 -9.65 -9.57
CA LEU A 73 -8.79 -8.95 -9.69
C LEU A 73 -8.70 -7.83 -10.73
N LEU A 74 -7.64 -7.02 -10.69
CA LEU A 74 -7.42 -5.96 -11.68
C LEU A 74 -7.23 -6.53 -13.09
N TYR A 75 -6.48 -7.62 -13.24
CA TYR A 75 -6.31 -8.26 -14.54
C TYR A 75 -7.63 -8.77 -15.10
N LYS A 76 -8.44 -9.42 -14.27
CA LYS A 76 -9.70 -10.06 -14.69
C LYS A 76 -10.82 -9.06 -14.91
N TYR A 77 -10.98 -8.09 -14.04
CA TYR A 77 -12.14 -7.20 -14.01
C TYR A 77 -11.83 -5.74 -14.33
N GLY A 78 -10.57 -5.35 -14.29
CA GLY A 78 -10.19 -3.94 -14.28
C GLY A 78 -10.66 -3.25 -13.00
N GLY A 79 -10.67 -1.92 -13.02
CA GLY A 79 -11.11 -1.13 -11.87
C GLY A 79 -9.95 -0.65 -11.02
N ILE A 80 -10.22 -0.37 -9.76
CA ILE A 80 -9.27 0.14 -8.78
C ILE A 80 -9.20 -0.83 -7.61
N TYR A 81 -8.02 -1.31 -7.29
CA TYR A 81 -7.77 -2.02 -6.05
C TYR A 81 -7.34 -1.02 -4.97
N MET A 82 -7.92 -1.14 -3.78
CA MET A 82 -7.47 -0.40 -2.60
C MET A 82 -7.32 -1.33 -1.40
N ASP A 83 -6.22 -1.15 -0.63
CA ASP A 83 -6.12 -1.78 0.69
C ASP A 83 -7.18 -1.19 1.63
N SER A 84 -7.75 -2.03 2.49
CA SER A 84 -8.87 -1.64 3.37
C SER A 84 -8.55 -0.49 4.35
N ASP A 85 -7.27 -0.19 4.57
CA ASP A 85 -6.77 0.89 5.40
C ASP A 85 -6.35 2.15 4.61
N VAL A 86 -6.92 2.34 3.42
CA VAL A 86 -6.74 3.55 2.61
C VAL A 86 -7.86 4.56 2.91
N LEU A 87 -7.49 5.77 3.34
CA LEU A 87 -8.39 6.91 3.41
C LEU A 87 -8.47 7.60 2.05
N VAL A 88 -9.67 7.96 1.59
CA VAL A 88 -9.88 8.68 0.35
C VAL A 88 -10.35 10.12 0.64
N PHE A 89 -9.70 11.08 -0.02
CA PHE A 89 -9.98 12.51 0.15
C PHE A 89 -10.64 13.14 -1.08
N ARG A 90 -10.38 12.60 -2.26
CA ARG A 90 -10.84 13.14 -3.55
C ARG A 90 -11.22 12.01 -4.49
N ARG A 91 -12.12 12.32 -5.45
CA ARG A 91 -12.57 11.40 -6.48
C ARG A 91 -11.43 11.01 -7.41
N PHE A 92 -11.48 9.79 -7.93
CA PHE A 92 -10.45 9.22 -8.81
C PHE A 92 -10.81 9.31 -10.31
N ASP A 93 -11.84 10.10 -10.66
CA ASP A 93 -12.34 10.16 -12.05
C ASP A 93 -11.27 10.54 -13.07
N GLU A 94 -10.31 11.39 -12.70
CA GLU A 94 -9.23 11.84 -13.61
C GLU A 94 -8.20 10.74 -13.94
N PHE A 95 -8.16 9.66 -13.15
CA PHE A 95 -7.26 8.54 -13.39
C PHE A 95 -7.89 7.46 -14.28
N LEU A 96 -9.21 7.53 -14.55
CA LEU A 96 -9.94 6.48 -15.25
C LEU A 96 -9.66 6.44 -16.76
N ASP A 97 -9.08 7.49 -17.32
CA ASP A 97 -8.72 7.55 -18.73
C ASP A 97 -7.36 6.91 -19.06
N HIS A 98 -6.61 6.47 -18.06
CA HIS A 98 -5.34 5.77 -18.20
C HIS A 98 -5.52 4.27 -18.48
N GLY A 99 -4.49 3.64 -19.06
CA GLY A 99 -4.42 2.18 -19.15
C GLY A 99 -4.24 1.54 -17.78
N ALA A 100 -3.29 2.07 -17.00
CA ALA A 100 -3.10 1.72 -15.59
C ALA A 100 -2.50 2.90 -14.81
N PHE A 101 -2.70 2.91 -13.48
CA PHE A 101 -2.09 3.93 -12.63
C PHE A 101 -1.74 3.42 -11.22
N SER A 102 -0.76 4.07 -10.62
CA SER A 102 -0.43 4.03 -9.19
C SER A 102 0.41 5.26 -8.82
N SER A 103 1.12 5.21 -7.70
CA SER A 103 2.13 6.20 -7.32
C SER A 103 3.47 5.54 -6.98
N VAL A 104 4.52 6.33 -6.96
CA VAL A 104 5.80 5.88 -6.43
C VAL A 104 5.69 5.78 -4.91
N GLU A 105 6.08 4.65 -4.32
CA GLU A 105 6.30 4.53 -2.90
C GLU A 105 7.69 5.07 -2.55
N PHE A 106 7.78 6.04 -1.65
CA PHE A 106 9.04 6.65 -1.25
C PHE A 106 9.20 6.69 0.26
N ASN A 107 10.23 6.01 0.76
CA ASN A 107 10.63 6.10 2.15
C ASN A 107 12.00 6.80 2.28
N PRO A 108 12.03 8.11 2.59
CA PRO A 108 13.27 8.87 2.62
C PRO A 108 14.27 8.35 3.62
N THR A 109 13.81 7.77 4.75
CA THR A 109 14.71 7.24 5.78
C THR A 109 15.53 6.06 5.27
N TYR A 110 14.90 5.13 4.52
CA TYR A 110 15.61 4.01 3.92
C TYR A 110 16.42 4.45 2.70
N PHE A 111 15.88 5.31 1.87
CA PHE A 111 16.55 5.84 0.69
C PHE A 111 17.90 6.48 1.04
N TYR A 112 17.93 7.44 1.95
CA TYR A 112 19.18 8.12 2.35
C TYR A 112 20.17 7.21 3.08
N LYS A 113 19.70 6.19 3.80
CA LYS A 113 20.60 5.21 4.44
C LYS A 113 21.28 4.28 3.44
N THR A 114 20.65 4.01 2.31
CA THR A 114 21.12 3.00 1.33
C THR A 114 21.75 3.59 0.09
N MET A 115 21.56 4.89 -0.17
CA MET A 115 22.19 5.61 -1.28
C MET A 115 23.72 5.36 -1.39
N LYS A 116 24.40 5.29 -0.25
CA LYS A 116 25.85 5.02 -0.18
C LYS A 116 26.22 3.57 -0.53
N LYS A 117 25.28 2.63 -0.56
CA LYS A 117 25.52 1.18 -0.72
C LYS A 117 25.17 0.64 -2.11
N LYS A 118 24.91 1.49 -3.10
CA LYS A 118 24.44 1.12 -4.47
C LYS A 118 23.16 0.27 -4.52
N ASN A 119 22.48 0.01 -3.39
CA ASN A 119 21.19 -0.66 -3.33
C ASN A 119 20.13 0.40 -3.04
N ILE A 120 19.31 0.75 -4.04
CA ILE A 120 18.21 1.70 -3.87
C ILE A 120 17.09 0.99 -3.08
N VAL A 121 17.10 1.19 -1.77
CA VAL A 121 16.04 0.71 -0.88
C VAL A 121 15.23 1.92 -0.44
N GLY A 122 13.91 1.78 -0.39
CA GLY A 122 13.01 2.87 -0.02
C GLY A 122 12.40 3.61 -1.20
N LEU A 123 12.55 3.06 -2.41
CA LEU A 123 11.76 3.40 -3.59
C LEU A 123 11.10 2.14 -4.11
N GLY A 124 9.83 2.22 -4.42
CA GLY A 124 9.00 1.17 -4.97
C GLY A 124 7.81 1.76 -5.69
N ILE A 125 6.83 0.93 -6.02
CA ILE A 125 5.54 1.37 -6.53
C ILE A 125 4.48 1.02 -5.50
N GLU A 126 3.62 1.99 -5.16
CA GLU A 126 2.56 1.83 -4.16
C GLU A 126 1.62 0.69 -4.56
N ALA A 127 1.44 -0.26 -3.65
CA ALA A 127 0.60 -1.41 -3.88
C ALA A 127 -0.81 -1.27 -3.29
N ALA A 128 -0.98 -0.34 -2.35
CA ALA A 128 -2.27 -0.14 -1.69
C ALA A 128 -3.30 0.59 -2.55
N VAL A 129 -2.87 1.25 -3.63
CA VAL A 129 -3.77 1.89 -4.62
C VAL A 129 -3.23 1.60 -6.01
N LEU A 130 -3.94 0.77 -6.75
CA LEU A 130 -3.64 0.37 -8.13
C LEU A 130 -4.92 0.48 -8.97
N GLY A 131 -4.84 1.05 -10.15
CA GLY A 131 -5.96 1.05 -11.10
C GLY A 131 -5.51 0.51 -12.45
N ALA A 132 -6.39 -0.22 -13.16
CA ALA A 132 -6.09 -0.69 -14.50
C ALA A 132 -7.36 -1.03 -15.30
N VAL A 133 -7.26 -0.98 -16.62
CA VAL A 133 -8.24 -1.60 -17.50
C VAL A 133 -8.10 -3.14 -17.43
N PRO A 134 -9.17 -3.92 -17.71
CA PRO A 134 -9.07 -5.39 -17.75
C PRO A 134 -7.99 -5.86 -18.73
N ASN A 135 -7.31 -6.95 -18.41
CA ASN A 135 -6.24 -7.56 -19.22
C ASN A 135 -5.08 -6.62 -19.55
N HIS A 136 -4.81 -5.63 -18.70
CA HIS A 136 -3.71 -4.71 -18.90
C HIS A 136 -2.36 -5.45 -18.86
N PRO A 137 -1.44 -5.27 -19.85
CA PRO A 137 -0.18 -6.04 -19.93
C PRO A 137 0.70 -5.89 -18.68
N TRP A 138 0.84 -4.68 -18.14
CA TRP A 138 1.61 -4.43 -16.93
C TRP A 138 1.07 -5.22 -15.72
N ILE A 139 -0.26 -5.26 -15.54
CA ILE A 139 -0.90 -6.05 -14.48
C ILE A 139 -0.71 -7.55 -14.74
N GLY A 140 -0.79 -7.98 -16.02
CA GLY A 140 -0.53 -9.37 -16.42
C GLY A 140 0.87 -9.83 -16.03
N ASP A 141 1.90 -9.03 -16.31
CA ASP A 141 3.27 -9.35 -15.95
C ASP A 141 3.49 -9.42 -14.42
N ILE A 142 2.80 -8.56 -13.67
CA ILE A 142 2.86 -8.64 -12.21
C ILE A 142 2.13 -9.90 -11.71
N LEU A 143 1.03 -10.28 -12.34
CA LEU A 143 0.31 -11.52 -12.03
C LEU A 143 1.16 -12.77 -12.36
N ASP A 144 1.87 -12.75 -13.48
CA ASP A 144 2.76 -13.83 -13.91
C ASP A 144 3.91 -14.07 -12.92
N PHE A 145 4.33 -13.07 -12.16
CA PHE A 145 5.28 -13.25 -11.05
C PHE A 145 4.81 -14.31 -10.05
N TYR A 146 3.50 -14.48 -9.88
CA TYR A 146 2.91 -15.44 -8.93
C TYR A 146 2.51 -16.77 -9.57
N LYS A 147 2.50 -16.92 -10.91
CA LYS A 147 1.90 -18.02 -11.66
C LYS A 147 2.37 -19.40 -11.19
N ASP A 148 3.68 -19.62 -11.20
CA ASP A 148 4.29 -20.89 -10.82
C ASP A 148 5.05 -20.79 -9.49
N ARG A 149 4.76 -19.75 -8.71
CA ARG A 149 5.44 -19.49 -7.45
C ARG A 149 4.75 -20.20 -6.31
N GLU A 150 5.55 -20.83 -5.48
CA GLU A 150 5.11 -21.35 -4.20
C GLU A 150 5.42 -20.35 -3.08
N PHE A 151 4.47 -20.17 -2.18
CA PHE A 151 4.72 -19.37 -0.98
C PHE A 151 5.52 -20.18 0.04
N ILE A 152 6.60 -19.60 0.54
CA ILE A 152 7.44 -20.14 1.62
C ILE A 152 7.26 -19.26 2.85
N ASN A 153 6.80 -19.84 3.97
CA ASN A 153 6.60 -19.08 5.21
C ASN A 153 7.92 -18.89 5.97
N ASP A 154 8.86 -18.23 5.32
CA ASP A 154 10.17 -17.84 5.86
C ASP A 154 10.33 -16.33 5.81
N HIS A 155 10.96 -15.73 6.82
CA HIS A 155 11.11 -14.27 6.93
C HIS A 155 11.92 -13.69 5.77
N SER A 156 13.03 -14.32 5.39
CA SER A 156 13.90 -13.82 4.30
C SER A 156 13.17 -13.87 2.96
N TYR A 157 12.48 -14.99 2.70
CA TYR A 157 11.63 -15.13 1.51
C TYR A 157 10.54 -14.05 1.49
N CYS A 158 9.79 -13.90 2.57
CA CYS A 158 8.74 -12.88 2.70
C CYS A 158 9.27 -11.46 2.41
N MET A 159 10.46 -11.12 2.92
CA MET A 159 11.10 -9.82 2.66
C MET A 159 11.59 -9.66 1.23
N SER A 160 11.84 -10.75 0.51
CA SER A 160 12.27 -10.72 -0.89
C SER A 160 11.14 -10.45 -1.88
N ILE A 161 9.90 -10.77 -1.50
CA ILE A 161 8.69 -10.65 -2.35
C ILE A 161 7.75 -9.52 -1.93
N ILE A 162 8.23 -8.52 -1.18
CA ILE A 162 7.44 -7.35 -0.80
C ILE A 162 6.93 -6.66 -2.06
N MET A 163 5.60 -6.51 -2.16
CA MET A 163 4.88 -6.10 -3.36
C MET A 163 5.39 -4.80 -4.01
N PRO A 164 5.63 -3.68 -3.30
CA PRO A 164 6.17 -2.47 -3.91
C PRO A 164 7.50 -2.67 -4.65
N LYS A 165 8.36 -3.58 -4.17
CA LYS A 165 9.62 -3.92 -4.82
C LYS A 165 9.42 -4.83 -6.05
N VAL A 166 8.47 -5.76 -5.94
CA VAL A 166 8.12 -6.67 -7.05
C VAL A 166 7.59 -5.86 -8.22
N ILE A 167 6.61 -4.98 -7.95
CA ILE A 167 6.04 -4.11 -8.98
C ILE A 167 7.15 -3.26 -9.61
N ALA A 168 7.98 -2.60 -8.81
CA ALA A 168 9.05 -1.73 -9.33
C ALA A 168 10.02 -2.46 -10.26
N ARG A 169 10.48 -3.67 -9.89
CA ARG A 169 11.37 -4.49 -10.74
C ARG A 169 10.72 -4.88 -12.07
N ILE A 170 9.45 -5.28 -12.02
CA ILE A 170 8.72 -5.63 -13.24
C ILE A 170 8.54 -4.40 -14.11
N SER A 171 8.33 -3.23 -13.50
CA SER A 171 8.14 -1.97 -14.19
C SER A 171 9.41 -1.42 -14.86
N GLU A 172 10.61 -1.92 -14.51
CA GLU A 172 11.85 -1.55 -15.18
C GLU A 172 11.79 -1.80 -16.70
N LYS A 173 11.16 -2.89 -17.13
CA LYS A 173 10.98 -3.19 -18.56
C LYS A 173 9.97 -2.27 -19.27
N TYR A 174 9.17 -1.53 -18.51
CA TYR A 174 8.25 -0.51 -18.98
C TYR A 174 8.84 0.91 -18.90
N GLY A 175 10.12 1.04 -18.54
CA GLY A 175 10.80 2.32 -18.44
C GLY A 175 10.76 2.98 -17.05
N PHE A 176 10.37 2.23 -15.99
CA PHE A 176 10.37 2.78 -14.64
C PHE A 176 11.76 3.20 -14.18
N VAL A 177 11.86 4.43 -13.70
CA VAL A 177 13.06 4.99 -13.06
C VAL A 177 12.82 5.15 -11.57
N TYR A 178 13.80 4.73 -10.76
CA TYR A 178 13.73 4.85 -9.30
C TYR A 178 13.88 6.32 -8.85
N ALA A 179 12.83 7.11 -9.11
CA ALA A 179 12.74 8.52 -8.74
C ALA A 179 11.32 8.82 -8.23
N PRO A 180 11.16 9.63 -7.16
CA PRO A 180 9.84 9.94 -6.57
C PRO A 180 9.12 11.06 -7.38
N LEU A 181 9.02 10.87 -8.68
CA LEU A 181 8.48 11.83 -9.63
C LEU A 181 7.32 11.23 -10.42
N PHE A 182 6.56 12.08 -11.10
CA PHE A 182 5.58 11.65 -12.09
C PHE A 182 6.29 10.98 -13.27
N GLN A 183 5.79 9.82 -13.70
CA GLN A 183 6.34 9.06 -14.81
C GLN A 183 5.18 8.47 -15.64
N VAL A 184 5.37 8.48 -16.95
CA VAL A 184 4.52 7.75 -17.89
C VAL A 184 5.38 6.63 -18.47
N LEU A 185 4.99 5.40 -18.21
CA LEU A 185 5.71 4.23 -18.68
C LEU A 185 5.06 3.68 -19.94
N ASP A 186 5.70 2.72 -20.59
CA ASP A 186 5.15 2.02 -21.74
C ASP A 186 3.79 1.38 -21.40
N ASN A 187 2.96 1.18 -22.43
CA ASN A 187 1.60 0.66 -22.32
C ASN A 187 0.65 1.50 -21.45
N ASP A 188 0.80 2.82 -21.49
CA ASP A 188 -0.15 3.75 -20.86
C ASP A 188 -0.25 3.58 -19.33
N VAL A 189 0.91 3.33 -18.67
CA VAL A 189 1.02 3.24 -17.20
C VAL A 189 1.45 4.59 -16.63
N TYR A 190 0.65 5.14 -15.74
CA TYR A 190 0.89 6.42 -15.09
C TYR A 190 1.28 6.23 -13.63
N LEU A 191 2.48 6.66 -13.28
CA LEU A 191 2.96 6.65 -11.90
C LEU A 191 3.03 8.07 -11.37
N TYR A 192 2.22 8.33 -10.36
CA TYR A 192 2.14 9.64 -9.72
C TYR A 192 3.21 9.81 -8.62
N PRO A 193 3.53 11.05 -8.24
CA PRO A 193 4.40 11.28 -7.08
C PRO A 193 3.84 10.65 -5.79
N PRO A 194 4.68 10.34 -4.80
CA PRO A 194 4.28 9.67 -3.56
C PRO A 194 3.14 10.36 -2.80
N ASP A 195 3.04 11.69 -2.90
CA ASP A 195 2.04 12.47 -2.17
C ASP A 195 0.61 12.29 -2.70
N VAL A 196 0.42 11.64 -3.86
CA VAL A 196 -0.91 11.46 -4.45
C VAL A 196 -1.69 10.35 -3.75
N PHE A 197 -1.08 9.17 -3.50
CA PHE A 197 -1.75 8.03 -2.89
C PHE A 197 -1.04 7.49 -1.64
N SER A 198 0.25 7.81 -1.45
CA SER A 198 1.04 7.25 -0.35
C SER A 198 1.03 8.13 0.90
N SER A 199 1.16 7.51 2.07
CA SER A 199 1.01 8.18 3.37
C SER A 199 2.24 8.95 3.84
N ILE A 200 3.24 9.19 3.04
CA ILE A 200 4.56 9.64 3.56
C ILE A 200 4.57 11.09 4.06
N SER A 201 3.59 11.90 3.74
CA SER A 201 3.40 13.19 4.40
C SER A 201 2.64 13.03 5.73
N LEU A 202 3.26 12.38 6.65
CA LEU A 202 2.91 12.00 7.99
C LEU A 202 2.30 13.12 8.84
N ARG A 203 1.00 13.30 8.77
CA ARG A 203 0.24 13.71 9.96
C ARG A 203 -0.73 12.57 10.27
N PRO A 204 -0.67 11.96 11.47
CA PRO A 204 -1.71 11.04 11.87
C PRO A 204 -3.03 11.80 11.87
N VAL A 205 -3.91 11.46 10.94
CA VAL A 205 -5.28 11.99 10.90
C VAL A 205 -6.01 11.32 12.06
N ARG A 206 -6.08 11.99 13.21
CA ARG A 206 -6.68 11.42 14.43
C ARG A 206 -8.18 11.21 14.33
N ASN A 207 -8.87 11.93 13.43
CA ASN A 207 -10.33 11.88 13.25
C ASN A 207 -10.68 12.05 11.77
N ALA A 208 -10.21 11.15 10.90
CA ALA A 208 -10.38 11.29 9.46
C ALA A 208 -11.83 11.44 9.02
N VAL A 209 -12.75 10.71 9.63
CA VAL A 209 -14.18 10.75 9.28
C VAL A 209 -14.87 12.01 9.82
N GLY A 210 -14.50 12.50 11.02
CA GLY A 210 -15.03 13.73 11.58
C GLY A 210 -14.57 15.00 10.85
N ASP A 211 -13.39 14.95 10.22
CA ASP A 211 -12.75 16.07 9.55
C ASP A 211 -12.78 15.99 8.02
N LEU A 212 -13.56 15.10 7.40
CA LEU A 212 -13.69 14.98 5.95
C LEU A 212 -13.94 16.34 5.25
N LYS A 213 -14.68 17.25 5.90
CA LYS A 213 -14.89 18.63 5.40
C LYS A 213 -13.63 19.49 5.43
N ASN A 214 -12.64 19.11 6.23
CA ASN A 214 -11.37 19.83 6.37
C ASN A 214 -10.21 19.14 5.64
N LEU A 215 -10.34 17.88 5.23
CA LEU A 215 -9.29 17.08 4.58
C LEU A 215 -8.82 17.71 3.26
N GLY A 216 -9.71 18.29 2.48
CA GLY A 216 -9.37 19.00 1.24
C GLY A 216 -8.50 20.25 1.42
N LYS A 217 -8.23 20.69 2.66
CA LYS A 217 -7.36 21.84 2.97
C LYS A 217 -5.90 21.46 3.16
N PHE A 218 -5.57 20.16 3.35
CA PHE A 218 -4.24 19.76 3.79
C PHE A 218 -3.22 19.54 2.68
N ASN A 219 -3.64 19.08 1.51
CA ASN A 219 -2.78 19.00 0.33
C ASN A 219 -3.64 18.92 -0.93
N LYS A 220 -3.48 19.89 -1.85
CA LYS A 220 -4.26 19.94 -3.09
C LYS A 220 -3.99 18.81 -4.06
N ILE A 221 -2.88 18.08 -3.90
CA ILE A 221 -2.47 16.98 -4.78
C ILE A 221 -2.78 15.60 -4.20
N GLN A 222 -3.14 15.49 -2.92
CA GLN A 222 -3.39 14.21 -2.27
C GLN A 222 -4.81 13.71 -2.52
N TYR A 223 -4.94 12.51 -3.09
CA TYR A 223 -6.21 11.83 -3.39
C TYR A 223 -6.55 10.78 -2.36
N ALA A 224 -5.55 10.08 -1.86
CA ALA A 224 -5.71 9.07 -0.82
C ALA A 224 -4.51 9.02 0.12
N CYS A 225 -4.67 8.30 1.24
CA CYS A 225 -3.63 8.08 2.22
C CYS A 225 -3.71 6.64 2.72
N HIS A 226 -2.66 5.86 2.48
CA HIS A 226 -2.50 4.53 3.02
C HIS A 226 -2.02 4.61 4.48
N LEU A 227 -2.80 4.11 5.44
CA LEU A 227 -2.52 4.23 6.87
C LEU A 227 -1.43 3.26 7.37
N CYS A 228 -1.03 2.29 6.52
CA CYS A 228 -0.01 1.29 6.82
C CYS A 228 -0.28 0.59 8.17
N ALA A 229 -1.47 -0.02 8.33
CA ALA A 229 -1.85 -0.74 9.55
C ALA A 229 -0.89 -1.89 9.89
N ASN A 230 -0.01 -2.28 8.93
CA ASN A 230 1.01 -3.30 9.09
C ASN A 230 0.45 -4.65 9.56
N SER A 231 -0.71 -5.05 9.08
CA SER A 231 -1.35 -6.34 9.38
C SER A 231 -0.48 -7.56 9.02
N TRP A 232 0.50 -7.38 8.11
CA TRP A 232 1.48 -8.40 7.70
C TRP A 232 2.62 -8.58 8.70
N TRP A 233 2.80 -7.64 9.66
CA TRP A 233 3.85 -7.71 10.65
C TRP A 233 3.36 -8.47 11.88
N ASP A 234 3.86 -9.67 12.08
CA ASP A 234 3.53 -10.50 13.24
C ASP A 234 4.12 -9.91 14.52
N PHE A 235 3.32 -9.09 15.22
CA PHE A 235 3.68 -8.55 16.52
C PHE A 235 3.72 -9.60 17.64
N SER A 236 3.20 -10.81 17.41
CA SER A 236 3.17 -11.87 18.44
C SER A 236 4.57 -12.35 18.81
N LYS A 237 5.50 -12.30 17.85
CA LYS A 237 6.90 -12.69 18.04
C LYS A 237 7.77 -11.63 18.76
N LYS A 238 7.24 -10.42 18.99
CA LYS A 238 7.95 -9.41 19.77
C LYS A 238 7.75 -9.64 21.27
N THR A 239 8.83 -9.53 22.03
CA THR A 239 8.79 -9.54 23.49
C THR A 239 7.92 -8.37 23.98
N PHE A 240 7.37 -8.49 25.19
CA PHE A 240 6.61 -7.39 25.82
C PHE A 240 7.38 -6.07 25.80
N LYS A 241 8.69 -6.13 26.05
CA LYS A 241 9.59 -4.96 26.02
C LYS A 241 9.66 -4.31 24.64
N GLU A 242 9.78 -5.10 23.57
CA GLU A 242 9.80 -4.58 22.19
C GLU A 242 8.45 -3.99 21.77
N ARG A 243 7.33 -4.58 22.22
CA ARG A 243 5.98 -4.02 22.00
C ARG A 243 5.83 -2.69 22.73
N ALA A 244 6.25 -2.61 23.97
CA ALA A 244 6.19 -1.37 24.75
C ALA A 244 7.06 -0.27 24.14
N ILE A 245 8.27 -0.58 23.70
CA ILE A 245 9.17 0.37 23.01
C ILE A 245 8.56 0.85 21.69
N PHE A 246 7.92 -0.05 20.91
CA PHE A 246 7.27 0.30 19.67
C PHE A 246 6.09 1.26 19.91
N GLN A 247 5.23 0.96 20.89
CA GLN A 247 4.10 1.83 21.25
C GLN A 247 4.58 3.19 21.80
N LEU A 248 5.63 3.19 22.60
CA LEU A 248 6.25 4.43 23.11
C LEU A 248 6.80 5.28 21.97
N LYS A 249 7.54 4.68 21.01
CA LYS A 249 8.03 5.38 19.82
C LYS A 249 6.91 5.98 18.99
N ARG A 250 5.81 5.24 18.83
CA ARG A 250 4.62 5.70 18.13
C ARG A 250 3.93 6.85 18.86
N ALA A 251 3.79 6.75 20.20
CA ALA A 251 3.24 7.80 21.03
C ALA A 251 4.09 9.09 20.97
N VAL A 252 5.41 8.96 21.07
CA VAL A 252 6.34 10.09 20.96
C VAL A 252 6.23 10.77 19.58
N LEU A 253 6.14 10.02 18.50
CA LEU A 253 5.93 10.55 17.15
C LEU A 253 4.62 11.33 17.03
N VAL A 254 3.56 10.81 17.66
CA VAL A 254 2.23 11.43 17.66
C VAL A 254 2.22 12.72 18.48
N ILE A 255 2.84 12.72 19.66
CA ILE A 255 2.82 13.85 20.60
C ILE A 255 3.74 15.00 20.15
N LEU A 256 4.94 14.66 19.68
CA LEU A 256 5.98 15.65 19.40
C LEU A 256 6.09 16.06 17.94
N GLY A 257 5.46 15.28 17.03
CA GLY A 257 5.66 15.42 15.60
C GLY A 257 7.05 14.96 15.14
N LYS A 258 7.20 14.78 13.80
CA LYS A 258 8.40 14.18 13.19
C LYS A 258 9.68 15.00 13.42
N GLU A 259 9.59 16.32 13.31
CA GLU A 259 10.76 17.20 13.43
C GLU A 259 11.32 17.21 14.84
N ARG A 260 10.48 17.36 15.86
CA ARG A 260 10.90 17.32 17.27
C ARG A 260 11.40 15.95 17.69
N THR A 261 10.79 14.87 17.16
CA THR A 261 11.25 13.49 17.40
C THR A 261 12.63 13.26 16.79
N ASN A 262 12.89 13.77 15.58
CA ASN A 262 14.20 13.67 14.93
C ASN A 262 15.27 14.52 15.65
N ALA A 263 14.91 15.70 16.15
CA ALA A 263 15.80 16.52 16.96
C ALA A 263 16.18 15.82 18.28
N LEU A 264 15.20 15.19 18.94
CA LEU A 264 15.42 14.36 20.13
C LEU A 264 16.32 13.15 19.82
N LYS A 265 16.08 12.41 18.74
CA LYS A 265 16.93 11.29 18.32
C LYS A 265 18.38 11.72 18.12
N LYS A 266 18.63 12.85 17.42
CA LYS A 266 19.97 13.41 17.23
C LYS A 266 20.64 13.76 18.57
N LYS A 267 19.88 14.33 19.51
CA LYS A 267 20.37 14.71 20.85
C LYS A 267 20.76 13.48 21.69
N PHE A 268 20.00 12.40 21.61
CA PHE A 268 20.29 11.15 22.33
C PHE A 268 21.42 10.35 21.67
N GLN A 269 21.50 10.30 20.33
CA GLN A 269 22.62 9.66 19.62
C GLN A 269 23.96 10.33 19.94
N ARG A 270 23.98 11.65 20.11
CA ARG A 270 25.19 12.38 20.58
C ARG A 270 25.61 12.00 21.99
N LYS A 271 24.73 11.42 22.80
CA LYS A 271 24.99 10.93 24.16
C LYS A 271 25.23 9.40 24.22
N GLY A 272 25.44 8.73 23.08
CA GLY A 272 25.76 7.30 23.02
C GLY A 272 24.56 6.36 23.20
N TRP A 273 23.33 6.87 23.19
CA TRP A 273 22.12 6.06 23.33
C TRP A 273 21.62 5.62 21.93
N GLN A 274 21.47 4.32 21.73
CA GLN A 274 20.82 3.78 20.53
C GLN A 274 19.29 3.76 20.71
N PHE A 275 18.59 4.48 19.83
CA PHE A 275 17.13 4.49 19.73
C PHE A 275 16.63 3.60 18.61
#